data_3f109c965a3c31aefefcac63b7b353b5
#
_entry.id   3f109c965a3c31aefefcac63b7b353b5
#
_cell.length_a   1.000
_cell.length_b   1.000
_cell.length_c   1.000
_cell.angle_alpha   90.00
_cell.angle_beta   90.00
_cell.angle_gamma   90.00
#
_symmetry.space_group_name_H-M   'P 1'
#
loop_
_entity.id
_entity.type
_entity.pdbx_description
1 polymer ?
#
loop_
_entity_poly.entity_id
_entity_poly.type
_entity_poly.pdbx_seq_one_letter_code
_entity_poly.pdbx_strand_id
1 'polypeptide(L)'
;LDNIGIDTELLTVRVKPNEQSSRSVKYSRQDSLFEVKPDSSVYYLQEADDERYEVIFGDGLFGRKLEDNNYVTVDYIASNGDAANGVGQFAFAGRLVYSRNNQEYVVTSGISLVTTGLSARGGEAIEGVESIKKFAPRIYASQNRALTANDYESLIPTQIYPETESISVFGGEELVPPQYGKVFISIKPRFGDFLPNL
;
A
#
# COMPACT_ATOMS: atom_id res chain seq x y z
N LEU A 1 -2.30 -14.70 -8.68
CA LEU A 1 -2.84 -13.52 -9.37
C LEU A 1 -1.93 -13.19 -10.55
N ASP A 2 -2.49 -13.11 -11.76
CA ASP A 2 -1.70 -13.04 -13.00
C ASP A 2 -1.26 -11.62 -13.40
N ASN A 3 -1.79 -10.59 -12.75
CA ASN A 3 -1.39 -9.20 -13.02
C ASN A 3 -0.16 -8.81 -12.20
N ILE A 4 0.71 -8.03 -12.82
CA ILE A 4 1.81 -7.31 -12.17
C ILE A 4 1.31 -5.92 -11.70
N GLY A 5 2.00 -5.30 -10.76
CA GLY A 5 1.64 -3.97 -10.27
C GLY A 5 0.33 -3.94 -9.46
N ILE A 6 -0.02 -5.03 -8.79
CA ILE A 6 -1.20 -5.12 -7.93
C ILE A 6 -0.98 -4.27 -6.68
N ASP A 7 -1.94 -3.40 -6.38
CA ASP A 7 -2.01 -2.72 -5.09
C ASP A 7 -2.49 -3.71 -4.03
N THR A 8 -1.57 -4.17 -3.19
CA THR A 8 -1.84 -5.18 -2.16
C THR A 8 -2.64 -4.65 -0.97
N GLU A 9 -2.65 -3.34 -0.75
CA GLU A 9 -3.41 -2.70 0.33
C GLU A 9 -4.91 -2.64 0.02
N LEU A 10 -5.25 -2.49 -1.27
CA LEU A 10 -6.63 -2.43 -1.73
C LEU A 10 -7.19 -3.80 -2.18
N LEU A 11 -6.42 -4.87 -1.97
CA LEU A 11 -6.85 -6.22 -2.30
C LEU A 11 -7.94 -6.71 -1.33
N THR A 12 -9.03 -7.20 -1.87
CA THR A 12 -10.14 -7.75 -1.10
C THR A 12 -10.45 -9.18 -1.54
N VAL A 13 -10.46 -10.11 -0.59
CA VAL A 13 -10.79 -11.52 -0.81
C VAL A 13 -12.13 -11.84 -0.20
N ARG A 14 -13.02 -12.45 -0.99
CA ARG A 14 -14.31 -12.95 -0.55
C ARG A 14 -14.49 -14.40 -0.94
N VAL A 15 -15.06 -15.18 -0.04
CA VAL A 15 -15.34 -16.60 -0.26
C VAL A 15 -16.81 -16.86 -0.11
N LYS A 16 -17.40 -17.57 -1.09
CA LYS A 16 -18.77 -18.05 -1.07
C LYS A 16 -18.77 -19.58 -0.92
N PRO A 17 -19.81 -20.19 -0.33
CA PRO A 17 -19.94 -21.65 -0.28
C PRO A 17 -19.96 -22.30 -1.66
N ASN A 18 -20.54 -21.61 -2.65
CA ASN A 18 -20.56 -21.97 -4.07
C ASN A 18 -20.81 -20.73 -4.92
N GLU A 19 -20.67 -20.84 -6.24
CA GLU A 19 -20.80 -19.72 -7.17
C GLU A 19 -22.17 -19.05 -7.11
N GLN A 20 -23.25 -19.80 -6.96
CA GLN A 20 -24.64 -19.32 -6.96
C GLN A 20 -25.05 -18.71 -5.62
N SER A 21 -24.26 -18.86 -4.57
CA SER A 21 -24.58 -18.36 -3.24
C SER A 21 -24.59 -16.83 -3.20
N SER A 22 -25.63 -16.25 -2.64
CA SER A 22 -25.68 -14.83 -2.30
C SER A 22 -24.88 -14.46 -1.04
N ARG A 23 -24.59 -15.47 -0.20
CA ARG A 23 -23.81 -15.28 1.02
C ARG A 23 -22.33 -15.29 0.70
N SER A 24 -21.62 -14.23 1.03
CA SER A 24 -20.16 -14.19 0.95
C SER A 24 -19.56 -13.79 2.28
N VAL A 25 -18.37 -14.31 2.58
CA VAL A 25 -17.58 -13.95 3.76
C VAL A 25 -16.33 -13.23 3.27
N LYS A 26 -16.08 -12.05 3.81
CA LYS A 26 -14.83 -11.32 3.56
C LYS A 26 -13.74 -11.94 4.43
N TYR A 27 -12.60 -12.25 3.83
CA TYR A 27 -11.41 -12.73 4.50
C TYR A 27 -10.48 -11.55 4.77
N SER A 28 -9.78 -11.60 5.89
CA SER A 28 -8.82 -10.56 6.30
C SER A 28 -7.40 -11.03 6.00
N ARG A 29 -6.57 -10.11 5.49
CA ARG A 29 -5.14 -10.37 5.33
C ARG A 29 -4.50 -10.52 6.69
N GLN A 30 -3.60 -11.49 6.80
CA GLN A 30 -2.73 -11.71 7.96
C GLN A 30 -1.28 -11.84 7.48
N ASP A 31 -0.39 -11.16 8.18
CA ASP A 31 1.05 -11.21 7.90
C ASP A 31 1.79 -12.08 8.93
N SER A 32 1.06 -12.58 9.94
CA SER A 32 1.61 -13.41 11.01
C SER A 32 0.66 -14.57 11.34
N LEU A 33 1.22 -15.70 11.74
CA LEU A 33 0.48 -16.87 12.20
C LEU A 33 0.04 -16.75 13.68
N PHE A 34 0.54 -15.74 14.40
CA PHE A 34 0.19 -15.53 15.80
C PHE A 34 -1.27 -15.09 15.94
N GLU A 35 -1.94 -15.65 16.96
CA GLU A 35 -3.35 -15.35 17.28
C GLU A 35 -4.39 -15.77 16.23
N VAL A 36 -3.98 -16.47 15.17
CA VAL A 36 -4.91 -16.98 14.18
C VAL A 36 -5.52 -18.30 14.69
N LYS A 37 -6.86 -18.35 14.73
CA LYS A 37 -7.61 -19.54 15.14
C LYS A 37 -7.98 -20.42 13.94
N PRO A 38 -8.26 -21.71 14.14
CA PRO A 38 -8.63 -22.63 13.06
C PRO A 38 -9.86 -22.20 12.23
N ASP A 39 -10.77 -21.44 12.82
CA ASP A 39 -12.01 -20.96 12.20
C ASP A 39 -11.93 -19.53 11.65
N SER A 40 -10.79 -18.85 11.84
CA SER A 40 -10.58 -17.48 11.36
C SER A 40 -10.66 -17.40 9.85
N SER A 41 -11.48 -16.47 9.34
CA SER A 41 -11.59 -16.19 7.90
C SER A 41 -10.45 -15.28 7.48
N VAL A 42 -9.28 -15.85 7.26
CA VAL A 42 -8.03 -15.13 6.93
C VAL A 42 -7.37 -15.69 5.68
N TYR A 43 -6.57 -14.86 5.04
CA TYR A 43 -5.67 -15.24 3.97
C TYR A 43 -4.29 -14.63 4.19
N TYR A 44 -3.29 -15.25 3.60
CA TYR A 44 -1.92 -14.78 3.56
C TYR A 44 -1.60 -14.39 2.13
N LEU A 45 -0.82 -13.33 1.96
CA LEU A 45 -0.36 -12.89 0.66
C LEU A 45 1.14 -13.15 0.57
N GLN A 46 1.55 -13.89 -0.42
CA GLN A 46 2.95 -14.21 -0.67
C GLN A 46 3.32 -13.71 -2.06
N GLU A 47 4.50 -13.13 -2.17
CA GLU A 47 5.08 -12.80 -3.47
C GLU A 47 5.54 -14.08 -4.15
N ALA A 48 5.21 -14.22 -5.41
CA ALA A 48 5.61 -15.30 -6.30
C ALA A 48 6.57 -14.77 -7.36
N ASP A 49 7.07 -15.65 -8.22
CA ASP A 49 7.96 -15.28 -9.32
C ASP A 49 7.28 -14.26 -10.27
N ASP A 50 8.08 -13.47 -10.94
CA ASP A 50 7.66 -12.47 -11.94
C ASP A 50 6.74 -11.37 -11.38
N GLU A 51 7.01 -10.88 -10.17
CA GLU A 51 6.27 -9.78 -9.52
C GLU A 51 4.77 -10.06 -9.35
N ARG A 52 4.42 -11.33 -9.21
CA ARG A 52 3.06 -11.80 -8.98
C ARG A 52 2.81 -12.10 -7.52
N TYR A 53 1.55 -12.30 -7.19
CA TYR A 53 1.14 -12.62 -5.82
C TYR A 53 0.33 -13.90 -5.76
N GLU A 54 0.57 -14.68 -4.72
CA GLU A 54 -0.25 -15.84 -4.35
C GLU A 54 -1.09 -15.52 -3.14
N VAL A 55 -2.37 -15.90 -3.21
CA VAL A 55 -3.30 -15.83 -2.08
C VAL A 55 -3.39 -17.22 -1.47
N ILE A 56 -2.89 -17.35 -0.25
CA ILE A 56 -2.85 -18.62 0.49
C ILE A 56 -3.91 -18.58 1.58
N PHE A 57 -4.70 -19.62 1.65
CA PHE A 57 -5.74 -19.79 2.67
C PHE A 57 -5.25 -20.66 3.83
N GLY A 58 -5.95 -20.58 4.94
CA GLY A 58 -5.67 -21.43 6.09
C GLY A 58 -5.82 -22.92 5.79
N ASP A 59 -5.13 -23.75 6.56
CA ASP A 59 -5.11 -25.21 6.48
C ASP A 59 -6.07 -25.89 7.47
N GLY A 60 -6.77 -25.09 8.30
CA GLY A 60 -7.61 -25.55 9.39
C GLY A 60 -6.93 -25.54 10.75
N LEU A 61 -5.65 -25.17 10.81
CA LEU A 61 -4.92 -24.85 12.05
C LEU A 61 -4.65 -23.36 12.14
N PHE A 62 -4.12 -22.78 11.07
CA PHE A 62 -3.82 -21.36 10.93
C PHE A 62 -4.78 -20.70 9.95
N GLY A 63 -6.05 -20.58 10.38
CA GLY A 63 -7.14 -20.07 9.57
C GLY A 63 -8.01 -21.16 8.95
N ARG A 64 -9.18 -20.74 8.50
CA ARG A 64 -10.17 -21.63 7.93
C ARG A 64 -9.69 -22.20 6.60
N LYS A 65 -9.71 -23.53 6.49
CA LYS A 65 -9.49 -24.24 5.24
C LYS A 65 -10.68 -24.03 4.29
N LEU A 66 -10.38 -23.86 3.01
CA LEU A 66 -11.43 -23.86 1.98
C LEU A 66 -12.02 -25.28 1.82
N GLU A 67 -13.32 -25.33 1.56
CA GLU A 67 -14.06 -26.55 1.27
C GLU A 67 -14.22 -26.72 -0.25
N ASP A 68 -14.51 -27.93 -0.68
CA ASP A 68 -14.82 -28.22 -2.07
C ASP A 68 -16.00 -27.35 -2.55
N ASN A 69 -15.92 -26.87 -3.78
CA ASN A 69 -16.86 -25.94 -4.41
C ASN A 69 -16.91 -24.53 -3.84
N ASN A 70 -16.05 -24.15 -2.88
CA ASN A 70 -15.95 -22.76 -2.50
C ASN A 70 -15.58 -21.90 -3.71
N TYR A 71 -16.30 -20.78 -3.88
CA TYR A 71 -16.05 -19.80 -4.92
C TYR A 71 -15.31 -18.59 -4.33
N VAL A 72 -14.11 -18.36 -4.81
CA VAL A 72 -13.25 -17.28 -4.33
C VAL A 72 -13.29 -16.12 -5.32
N THR A 73 -13.59 -14.93 -4.82
CA THR A 73 -13.51 -13.68 -5.57
C THR A 73 -12.39 -12.83 -4.98
N VAL A 74 -11.48 -12.39 -5.83
CA VAL A 74 -10.40 -11.47 -5.45
C VAL A 74 -10.57 -10.20 -6.27
N ASP A 75 -10.87 -9.11 -5.58
CA ASP A 75 -10.97 -7.77 -6.16
C ASP A 75 -9.69 -7.01 -5.81
N TYR A 76 -9.03 -6.44 -6.80
CA TYR A 76 -7.80 -5.66 -6.63
C TYR A 76 -7.69 -4.57 -7.69
N ILE A 77 -6.81 -3.61 -7.43
CA ILE A 77 -6.47 -2.56 -8.39
C ILE A 77 -5.06 -2.86 -8.93
N ALA A 78 -4.93 -2.86 -10.25
CA ALA A 78 -3.62 -2.86 -10.88
C ALA A 78 -3.18 -1.40 -11.09
N SER A 79 -2.02 -1.05 -10.55
CA SER A 79 -1.43 0.29 -10.62
C SER A 79 -0.44 0.38 -11.77
N ASN A 80 -0.34 1.56 -12.38
CA ASN A 80 0.72 1.89 -13.33
C ASN A 80 1.97 2.49 -12.64
N GLY A 81 2.09 2.28 -11.33
CA GLY A 81 3.22 2.80 -10.54
C GLY A 81 3.26 4.33 -10.55
N ASP A 82 4.40 4.89 -10.88
CA ASP A 82 4.67 6.33 -10.88
C ASP A 82 4.23 7.07 -12.17
N ALA A 83 3.71 6.34 -13.17
CA ALA A 83 3.38 6.91 -14.48
C ALA A 83 2.32 8.03 -14.44
N ALA A 84 1.48 8.07 -13.40
CA ALA A 84 0.47 9.10 -13.21
C ALA A 84 0.97 10.32 -12.41
N ASN A 85 2.18 10.28 -11.85
CA ASN A 85 2.72 11.39 -11.08
C ASN A 85 2.90 12.63 -11.94
N GLY A 86 2.55 13.81 -11.38
CA GLY A 86 2.63 15.08 -12.08
C GLY A 86 1.41 15.43 -12.95
N VAL A 87 0.44 14.51 -13.11
CA VAL A 87 -0.79 14.80 -13.84
C VAL A 87 -1.64 15.81 -13.06
N GLY A 88 -1.94 16.95 -13.69
CA GLY A 88 -2.75 18.03 -13.08
C GLY A 88 -4.13 18.22 -13.69
N GLN A 89 -4.45 17.50 -14.78
CA GLN A 89 -5.76 17.58 -15.44
C GLN A 89 -6.47 16.23 -15.42
N PHE A 90 -7.70 16.25 -14.99
CA PHE A 90 -8.52 15.04 -14.85
C PHE A 90 -9.83 15.19 -15.61
N ALA A 91 -10.32 14.11 -16.19
CA ALA A 91 -11.63 14.03 -16.78
C ALA A 91 -12.39 12.84 -16.20
N PHE A 92 -13.68 13.01 -15.90
CA PHE A 92 -14.53 11.93 -15.48
C PHE A 92 -14.99 11.11 -16.68
N ALA A 93 -14.51 9.88 -16.82
CA ALA A 93 -14.83 8.97 -17.91
C ALA A 93 -15.83 7.86 -17.52
N GLY A 94 -16.27 7.82 -16.25
CA GLY A 94 -17.14 6.80 -15.71
C GLY A 94 -18.64 7.12 -15.86
N ARG A 95 -19.47 6.27 -15.24
CA ARG A 95 -20.90 6.47 -15.08
C ARG A 95 -21.21 6.51 -13.59
N LEU A 96 -21.87 7.57 -13.13
CA LEU A 96 -22.43 7.61 -11.79
C LEU A 96 -23.87 7.10 -11.86
N VAL A 97 -24.15 6.07 -11.08
CA VAL A 97 -25.47 5.44 -11.01
C VAL A 97 -25.94 5.49 -9.57
N TYR A 98 -27.17 5.88 -9.36
CA TYR A 98 -27.81 5.76 -8.06
C TYR A 98 -29.09 4.93 -8.16
N SER A 99 -29.37 4.16 -7.11
CA SER A 99 -30.59 3.37 -7.03
C SER A 99 -31.63 4.06 -6.14
N ARG A 100 -32.86 4.18 -6.65
CA ARG A 100 -34.04 4.66 -5.90
C ARG A 100 -35.24 3.77 -6.22
N ASN A 101 -35.91 3.29 -5.20
CA ASN A 101 -37.06 2.37 -5.34
C ASN A 101 -36.76 1.14 -6.22
N ASN A 102 -35.60 0.54 -6.04
CA ASN A 102 -35.12 -0.61 -6.82
C ASN A 102 -34.94 -0.33 -8.33
N GLN A 103 -34.88 0.93 -8.73
CA GLN A 103 -34.59 1.38 -10.08
C GLN A 103 -33.26 2.12 -10.14
N GLU A 104 -32.46 1.85 -11.15
CA GLU A 104 -31.18 2.52 -11.39
C GLU A 104 -31.38 3.76 -12.25
N TYR A 105 -30.76 4.85 -11.83
CA TYR A 105 -30.73 6.12 -12.55
C TYR A 105 -29.29 6.53 -12.82
N VAL A 106 -29.03 6.95 -14.06
CA VAL A 106 -27.71 7.47 -14.46
C VAL A 106 -27.71 8.99 -14.26
N VAL A 107 -26.69 9.49 -13.59
CA VAL A 107 -26.46 10.94 -13.46
C VAL A 107 -25.87 11.44 -14.79
N THR A 108 -26.60 12.30 -15.49
CA THR A 108 -26.22 12.84 -16.80
C THR A 108 -25.79 14.30 -16.77
N SER A 109 -25.99 14.99 -15.66
CA SER A 109 -25.68 16.42 -15.50
C SER A 109 -25.31 16.74 -14.05
N GLY A 110 -24.71 17.91 -13.85
CA GLY A 110 -24.30 18.36 -12.50
C GLY A 110 -23.03 17.70 -11.97
N ILE A 111 -22.27 16.99 -12.84
CA ILE A 111 -20.97 16.44 -12.48
C ILE A 111 -19.90 17.48 -12.81
N SER A 112 -19.15 17.89 -11.80
CA SER A 112 -17.97 18.74 -11.98
C SER A 112 -16.80 18.13 -11.22
N LEU A 113 -15.62 18.23 -11.83
CA LEU A 113 -14.36 17.87 -11.16
C LEU A 113 -13.80 19.13 -10.50
N VAL A 114 -13.59 19.06 -9.21
CA VAL A 114 -12.88 20.10 -8.47
C VAL A 114 -11.45 19.64 -8.29
N THR A 115 -10.51 20.30 -8.97
CA THR A 115 -9.08 20.07 -8.77
C THR A 115 -8.57 21.08 -7.76
N THR A 116 -7.83 20.62 -6.77
CA THR A 116 -7.24 21.48 -5.73
C THR A 116 -5.99 22.22 -6.21
N GLY A 117 -5.66 22.16 -7.50
CA GLY A 117 -4.43 22.72 -8.06
C GLY A 117 -3.18 21.88 -7.76
N LEU A 118 -3.33 20.75 -7.09
CA LEU A 118 -2.25 19.80 -6.84
C LEU A 118 -2.21 18.75 -7.95
N SER A 119 -0.99 18.42 -8.40
CA SER A 119 -0.78 17.29 -9.31
C SER A 119 -0.95 15.96 -8.58
N ALA A 120 -1.28 14.90 -9.34
CA ALA A 120 -1.26 13.53 -8.83
C ALA A 120 0.14 13.18 -8.33
N ARG A 121 0.22 12.49 -7.20
CA ARG A 121 1.48 12.09 -6.54
C ARG A 121 1.25 10.85 -5.70
N GLY A 122 2.34 10.25 -5.21
CA GLY A 122 2.30 9.06 -4.36
C GLY A 122 2.27 7.75 -5.14
N GLY A 123 2.40 7.79 -6.48
CA GLY A 123 2.66 6.59 -7.26
C GLY A 123 4.15 6.22 -7.18
N GLU A 124 4.43 4.95 -6.95
CA GLU A 124 5.79 4.42 -6.94
C GLU A 124 5.93 3.23 -7.89
N ALA A 125 7.11 3.11 -8.47
CA ALA A 125 7.50 1.90 -9.18
C ALA A 125 7.82 0.79 -8.16
N ILE A 126 7.76 -0.46 -8.59
CA ILE A 126 8.21 -1.61 -7.78
C ILE A 126 9.66 -1.39 -7.36
N GLU A 127 9.96 -1.66 -6.09
CA GLU A 127 11.28 -1.44 -5.54
C GLU A 127 12.33 -2.30 -6.25
N GLY A 128 13.37 -1.66 -6.76
CA GLY A 128 14.44 -2.36 -7.47
C GLY A 128 15.34 -3.18 -6.53
N VAL A 129 15.91 -4.28 -7.05
CA VAL A 129 16.77 -5.22 -6.30
C VAL A 129 17.93 -4.51 -5.59
N GLU A 130 18.53 -3.49 -6.20
CA GLU A 130 19.65 -2.76 -5.60
C GLU A 130 19.20 -1.92 -4.38
N SER A 131 17.99 -1.38 -4.42
CA SER A 131 17.37 -0.70 -3.27
C SER A 131 17.14 -1.69 -2.13
N ILE A 132 16.54 -2.84 -2.43
CA ILE A 132 16.30 -3.91 -1.46
C ILE A 132 17.60 -4.36 -0.79
N LYS A 133 18.64 -4.64 -1.58
CA LYS A 133 19.96 -5.02 -1.06
C LYS A 133 20.56 -3.97 -0.13
N LYS A 134 20.32 -2.69 -0.42
CA LYS A 134 20.85 -1.58 0.39
C LYS A 134 20.06 -1.40 1.69
N PHE A 135 18.72 -1.42 1.62
CA PHE A 135 17.86 -1.03 2.75
C PHE A 135 17.42 -2.20 3.63
N ALA A 136 17.12 -3.38 3.06
CA ALA A 136 16.63 -4.51 3.84
C ALA A 136 17.53 -4.91 5.01
N PRO A 137 18.86 -5.04 4.88
CA PRO A 137 19.73 -5.36 6.00
C PRO A 137 19.71 -4.27 7.10
N ARG A 138 19.57 -3.00 6.72
CA ARG A 138 19.54 -1.87 7.66
C ARG A 138 18.23 -1.83 8.43
N ILE A 139 17.10 -2.03 7.74
CA ILE A 139 15.77 -2.11 8.36
C ILE A 139 15.71 -3.30 9.33
N TYR A 140 16.23 -4.45 8.93
CA TYR A 140 16.32 -5.62 9.80
C TYR A 140 17.17 -5.34 11.05
N ALA A 141 18.34 -4.73 10.88
CA ALA A 141 19.23 -4.40 11.99
C ALA A 141 18.62 -3.36 12.96
N SER A 142 17.89 -2.38 12.44
CA SER A 142 17.23 -1.34 13.24
C SER A 142 16.02 -1.86 14.02
N GLN A 143 15.46 -3.01 13.64
CA GLN A 143 14.21 -3.57 14.20
C GLN A 143 13.08 -2.53 14.25
N ASN A 144 12.92 -1.76 13.19
CA ASN A 144 11.98 -0.64 13.07
C ASN A 144 12.14 0.44 14.15
N ARG A 145 13.35 0.65 14.64
CA ARG A 145 13.69 1.72 15.59
C ARG A 145 14.80 2.57 15.02
N ALA A 146 14.61 3.88 15.01
CA ALA A 146 15.63 4.83 14.61
C ALA A 146 16.41 5.30 15.84
N LEU A 147 17.66 4.85 15.98
CA LEU A 147 18.58 5.22 17.05
C LEU A 147 19.81 5.95 16.51
N THR A 148 20.25 5.62 15.32
CA THR A 148 21.42 6.20 14.66
C THR A 148 20.99 7.02 13.44
N ALA A 149 21.83 7.93 12.94
CA ALA A 149 21.59 8.69 11.72
C ALA A 149 21.27 7.74 10.53
N ASN A 150 22.00 6.64 10.39
CA ASN A 150 21.76 5.64 9.34
C ASN A 150 20.37 4.98 9.44
N ASP A 151 19.84 4.79 10.66
CA ASP A 151 18.50 4.21 10.82
C ASP A 151 17.43 5.19 10.31
N TYR A 152 17.56 6.49 10.66
CA TYR A 152 16.65 7.52 10.12
C TYR A 152 16.75 7.61 8.60
N GLU A 153 17.97 7.60 8.03
CA GLU A 153 18.18 7.65 6.58
C GLU A 153 17.61 6.43 5.85
N SER A 154 17.44 5.32 6.53
CA SER A 154 16.85 4.10 5.98
C SER A 154 15.33 4.04 6.16
N LEU A 155 14.83 4.34 7.37
CA LEU A 155 13.42 4.21 7.70
C LEU A 155 12.55 5.32 7.07
N ILE A 156 13.06 6.54 6.97
CA ILE A 156 12.27 7.65 6.44
C ILE A 156 11.89 7.42 4.97
N PRO A 157 12.82 7.15 4.04
CA PRO A 157 12.47 6.95 2.64
C PRO A 157 11.67 5.66 2.38
N THR A 158 11.83 4.64 3.24
CA THR A 158 11.19 3.33 2.99
C THR A 158 9.83 3.17 3.65
N GLN A 159 9.57 3.84 4.77
CA GLN A 159 8.34 3.61 5.54
C GLN A 159 7.54 4.87 5.89
N ILE A 160 8.20 6.04 5.93
CA ILE A 160 7.55 7.26 6.44
C ILE A 160 7.22 8.22 5.30
N TYR A 161 8.19 8.51 4.44
CA TYR A 161 8.05 9.44 3.33
C TYR A 161 8.77 8.93 2.08
N PRO A 162 8.12 8.05 1.30
CA PRO A 162 8.70 7.45 0.10
C PRO A 162 9.06 8.46 -1.00
N GLU A 163 8.38 9.61 -1.05
CA GLU A 163 8.68 10.70 -2.00
C GLU A 163 9.98 11.45 -1.68
N THR A 164 10.90 10.86 -0.94
CA THR A 164 12.22 11.42 -0.63
C THR A 164 13.16 11.25 -1.82
N GLU A 165 13.68 12.36 -2.36
CA GLU A 165 14.75 12.33 -3.36
C GLU A 165 16.11 12.17 -2.68
N SER A 166 16.35 12.93 -1.63
CA SER A 166 17.56 12.82 -0.82
C SER A 166 17.27 13.16 0.64
N ILE A 167 18.04 12.54 1.52
CA ILE A 167 17.95 12.75 2.97
C ILE A 167 19.34 12.87 3.55
N SER A 168 19.48 13.74 4.55
CA SER A 168 20.69 13.88 5.37
C SER A 168 20.27 13.97 6.81
N VAL A 169 20.89 13.17 7.67
CA VAL A 169 20.61 13.12 9.10
C VAL A 169 21.92 13.30 9.88
N PHE A 170 21.89 14.20 10.86
CA PHE A 170 23.06 14.44 11.72
C PHE A 170 22.63 14.78 13.14
N GLY A 171 23.50 14.49 14.09
CA GLY A 171 23.30 14.82 15.49
C GLY A 171 23.49 16.30 15.79
N GLY A 172 22.78 16.83 16.77
CA GLY A 172 22.96 18.23 17.18
C GLY A 172 24.34 18.54 17.78
N GLU A 173 25.09 17.52 18.15
CA GLU A 173 26.49 17.65 18.58
C GLU A 173 27.44 18.11 17.47
N GLU A 174 27.06 17.92 16.22
CA GLU A 174 27.84 18.36 15.05
C GLU A 174 27.68 19.85 14.74
N LEU A 175 26.72 20.51 15.39
CA LEU A 175 26.46 21.94 15.18
C LEU A 175 27.42 22.80 15.99
N VAL A 176 27.60 24.06 15.53
CA VAL A 176 28.36 25.09 16.24
C VAL A 176 27.43 26.27 16.52
N PRO A 177 27.02 26.53 17.79
CA PRO A 177 27.29 25.74 19.01
C PRO A 177 26.53 24.40 19.05
N PRO A 178 27.05 23.38 19.75
CA PRO A 178 26.42 22.06 19.85
C PRO A 178 25.03 22.12 20.50
N GLN A 179 24.09 21.34 19.96
CA GLN A 179 22.73 21.19 20.50
C GLN A 179 22.46 19.71 20.86
N TYR A 180 22.91 19.29 22.03
CA TYR A 180 22.79 17.91 22.49
C TYR A 180 21.34 17.47 22.63
N GLY A 181 21.09 16.18 22.39
CA GLY A 181 19.77 15.55 22.49
C GLY A 181 18.82 15.89 21.35
N LYS A 182 19.33 16.49 20.27
CA LYS A 182 18.55 16.76 19.05
C LYS A 182 19.12 16.03 17.86
N VAL A 183 18.22 15.63 16.97
CA VAL A 183 18.55 15.08 15.65
C VAL A 183 17.99 16.05 14.62
N PHE A 184 18.82 16.40 13.65
CA PHE A 184 18.44 17.25 12.53
C PHE A 184 18.27 16.39 11.29
N ILE A 185 17.12 16.53 10.63
CA ILE A 185 16.77 15.78 9.45
C ILE A 185 16.48 16.78 8.33
N SER A 186 17.24 16.71 7.26
CA SER A 186 17.04 17.48 6.04
C SER A 186 16.54 16.56 4.95
N ILE A 187 15.36 16.82 4.42
CA ILE A 187 14.72 16.02 3.37
C ILE A 187 14.51 16.90 2.15
N LYS A 188 14.98 16.43 0.99
CA LYS A 188 14.60 16.97 -0.30
C LYS A 188 13.49 16.09 -0.86
N PRO A 189 12.28 16.62 -1.07
CA PRO A 189 11.21 15.87 -1.70
C PRO A 189 11.50 15.65 -3.19
N ARG A 190 11.00 14.55 -3.75
CA ARG A 190 11.09 14.22 -5.19
C ARG A 190 10.28 15.20 -6.04
N PHE A 191 9.19 15.72 -5.48
CA PHE A 191 8.31 16.68 -6.16
C PHE A 191 8.06 17.91 -5.28
N GLY A 192 8.24 19.11 -5.88
CA GLY A 192 8.08 20.38 -5.19
C GLY A 192 9.30 20.79 -4.38
N ASP A 193 9.25 22.01 -3.83
CA ASP A 193 10.37 22.61 -3.09
C ASP A 193 10.23 22.48 -1.56
N PHE A 194 9.04 22.07 -1.10
CA PHE A 194 8.72 21.98 0.33
C PHE A 194 8.01 20.66 0.64
N LEU A 195 8.21 20.18 1.86
CA LEU A 195 7.45 19.06 2.38
C LEU A 195 5.95 19.45 2.45
N PRO A 196 5.03 18.59 2.01
CA PRO A 196 3.62 18.84 2.21
C PRO A 196 3.30 18.88 3.71
N ASN A 197 2.32 19.71 4.09
CA ASN A 197 1.77 19.63 5.45
C ASN A 197 1.16 18.24 5.64
N LEU A 198 1.76 17.46 6.50
CA LEU A 198 1.31 16.13 6.92
C LEU A 198 0.14 16.24 7.90
#